data_4376bd11bfcc828846d07f6c72dfa048
#
_entry.id   4376bd11bfcc828846d07f6c72dfa048
#
_cell.length_a   1.000
_cell.length_b   1.000
_cell.length_c   1.000
_cell.angle_alpha   90.00
_cell.angle_beta   90.00
_cell.angle_gamma   90.00
#
_symmetry.space_group_name_H-M   'P 1'
#
loop_
_entity.id
_entity.type
_entity.pdbx_description
1 polymer ?
#
loop_
_entity_poly.entity_id
_entity_poly.type
_entity_poly.pdbx_seq_one_letter_code
_entity_poly.pdbx_strand_id
1 'polypeptide(L)'
;MKLSKFNLLGAFAFAVMTGSVSADELQQPVLEPIAYTLQDAADSPSDDGTWSLFKRDGEGLEISGWTQVGYHDGSDGLFNSQDNAKSVGVEQLWFAFDKASDADAEGFGLGYHFDLTYGRHSENTNAFGNPNAGAAGDWDTEEDDWAMPQLYITGHLGDWDITLGKFYTLVGYEVVQANGNFFYSHAKTMNNSEPFTHTGVLASKTTETCLDLTVGWTAGWDTGFDSNGSNGIIAVGKSLGDNVGLNYVTTFGDIAEGDNGYTHSIVMDITLGERMSYVFQTDYVDTTNRYEIGVNQYVFYTVSDAVAVGARLEWWRNGANLGADSEYSFTTGVNWRPQSSFDLVIRPEIRIDWDDTSVDTETIFGVDAILSY
;
A
#
# COMPACT_ATOMS: atom_id res chain seq x y z
N MET A 1 -11.71 -39.74 -6.67
CA MET A 1 -11.34 -39.14 -7.97
C MET A 1 -10.93 -37.71 -7.63
N LYS A 2 -9.63 -37.48 -7.41
CA LYS A 2 -9.08 -36.15 -7.00
C LYS A 2 -9.09 -35.27 -8.24
N LEU A 3 -10.04 -34.35 -8.32
CA LEU A 3 -9.96 -33.23 -9.26
C LEU A 3 -8.78 -32.32 -8.77
N SER A 4 -7.77 -32.14 -9.61
CA SER A 4 -6.63 -31.32 -9.29
C SER A 4 -7.08 -29.86 -9.16
N LYS A 5 -6.81 -29.27 -8.03
CA LYS A 5 -7.13 -27.86 -7.71
C LYS A 5 -6.48 -26.82 -8.66
N PHE A 6 -5.63 -27.26 -9.56
CA PHE A 6 -4.91 -26.41 -10.54
C PHE A 6 -5.76 -25.89 -11.71
N ASN A 7 -6.97 -26.41 -11.92
CA ASN A 7 -7.81 -26.00 -13.06
C ASN A 7 -8.72 -24.79 -12.76
N LEU A 8 -8.75 -24.25 -11.55
CA LEU A 8 -9.57 -23.07 -11.22
C LEU A 8 -8.90 -21.74 -11.56
N LEU A 9 -7.56 -21.68 -11.54
CA LEU A 9 -6.82 -20.46 -11.86
C LEU A 9 -6.88 -20.02 -13.34
N GLY A 10 -7.17 -20.95 -14.24
CA GLY A 10 -7.26 -20.65 -15.68
C GLY A 10 -8.65 -20.22 -16.18
N ALA A 11 -9.69 -20.38 -15.38
CA ALA A 11 -11.07 -20.23 -15.86
C ALA A 11 -11.67 -18.82 -15.62
N PHE A 12 -11.09 -18.01 -14.72
CA PHE A 12 -11.64 -16.69 -14.40
C PHE A 12 -11.22 -15.58 -15.37
N ALA A 13 -10.15 -15.76 -16.12
CA ALA A 13 -9.64 -14.75 -17.06
C ALA A 13 -10.44 -14.64 -18.37
N PHE A 14 -11.43 -15.49 -18.64
CA PHE A 14 -12.06 -15.60 -19.97
C PHE A 14 -13.57 -15.28 -20.04
N ALA A 15 -14.23 -14.99 -18.94
CA ALA A 15 -15.71 -14.89 -18.90
C ALA A 15 -16.30 -13.48 -19.02
N VAL A 16 -15.49 -12.42 -19.21
CA VAL A 16 -15.98 -11.00 -19.21
C VAL A 16 -15.98 -10.35 -20.60
N MET A 17 -15.70 -11.06 -21.66
CA MET A 17 -15.66 -10.47 -23.01
C MET A 17 -16.90 -10.74 -23.87
N THR A 18 -18.10 -10.31 -23.50
CA THR A 18 -19.15 -10.04 -24.51
C THR A 18 -20.22 -9.10 -23.96
N GLY A 19 -20.16 -7.84 -24.29
CA GLY A 19 -21.23 -6.88 -24.07
C GLY A 19 -20.86 -5.49 -24.59
N SER A 20 -21.21 -5.21 -25.84
CA SER A 20 -21.07 -3.87 -26.42
C SER A 20 -22.16 -2.93 -25.88
N VAL A 21 -21.77 -1.88 -25.18
CA VAL A 21 -22.62 -0.71 -24.88
C VAL A 21 -21.90 0.53 -25.35
N SER A 22 -22.60 1.37 -26.12
CA SER A 22 -22.08 2.58 -26.76
C SER A 22 -21.77 3.66 -25.73
N ALA A 23 -20.63 4.32 -25.93
CA ALA A 23 -20.15 5.47 -25.19
C ALA A 23 -20.93 6.73 -25.51
N ASP A 24 -21.32 7.49 -24.48
CA ASP A 24 -21.48 8.93 -24.56
C ASP A 24 -21.18 9.57 -23.19
N GLU A 25 -20.21 10.47 -23.21
CA GLU A 25 -19.78 11.45 -22.21
C GLU A 25 -19.98 11.14 -20.72
N LEU A 26 -18.97 10.53 -20.10
CA LEU A 26 -18.73 10.63 -18.66
C LEU A 26 -17.24 10.94 -18.46
N GLN A 27 -16.94 12.11 -17.89
CA GLN A 27 -15.61 12.41 -17.37
C GLN A 27 -15.30 11.39 -16.26
N GLN A 28 -14.27 10.61 -16.47
CA GLN A 28 -13.85 9.54 -15.56
C GLN A 28 -12.95 10.09 -14.45
N PRO A 29 -13.02 9.55 -13.25
CA PRO A 29 -11.83 9.51 -12.43
C PRO A 29 -10.86 8.55 -13.13
N VAL A 30 -9.87 9.09 -13.80
CA VAL A 30 -8.71 8.37 -14.26
C VAL A 30 -8.08 7.81 -12.97
N LEU A 31 -8.10 6.47 -12.82
CA LEU A 31 -7.13 5.83 -11.95
C LEU A 31 -5.79 6.09 -12.65
N GLU A 32 -5.09 7.13 -12.22
CA GLU A 32 -3.77 7.41 -12.73
C GLU A 32 -2.90 6.18 -12.48
N PRO A 33 -2.07 5.76 -13.45
CA PRO A 33 -1.13 4.67 -13.23
C PRO A 33 -0.34 5.04 -11.98
N ILE A 34 -0.31 4.15 -11.00
CA ILE A 34 0.40 4.35 -9.74
C ILE A 34 1.89 4.30 -10.07
N ALA A 35 2.42 5.40 -10.60
CA ALA A 35 3.82 5.68 -10.53
C ALA A 35 4.08 6.09 -9.09
N TYR A 36 4.60 5.17 -8.29
CA TYR A 36 5.01 5.46 -6.92
C TYR A 36 6.14 6.48 -6.94
N THR A 37 5.79 7.74 -7.03
CA THR A 37 6.61 8.78 -6.45
C THR A 37 6.15 8.91 -5.00
N LEU A 38 7.06 9.08 -4.06
CA LEU A 38 6.76 9.38 -2.66
C LEU A 38 5.83 10.60 -2.49
N GLN A 39 5.55 11.28 -3.56
CA GLN A 39 4.73 12.48 -3.68
C GLN A 39 3.24 12.19 -3.94
N ASP A 40 2.91 11.03 -4.52
CA ASP A 40 1.51 10.74 -4.96
C ASP A 40 0.58 10.35 -3.82
N ALA A 41 1.11 9.99 -2.65
CA ALA A 41 0.29 9.78 -1.45
C ALA A 41 -0.32 11.09 -0.90
N ALA A 42 0.14 12.24 -1.40
CA ALA A 42 -0.31 13.57 -1.01
C ALA A 42 -1.25 14.23 -2.02
N ASP A 43 -1.46 13.66 -3.20
CA ASP A 43 -2.42 14.19 -4.17
C ASP A 43 -3.85 13.93 -3.72
N SER A 44 -4.23 14.80 -2.84
CA SER A 44 -5.62 14.94 -2.41
C SER A 44 -6.43 15.68 -3.46
N PRO A 45 -7.77 15.47 -3.49
CA PRO A 45 -8.65 15.93 -4.55
C PRO A 45 -8.51 17.41 -4.87
N SER A 46 -8.58 17.72 -6.15
CA SER A 46 -8.67 19.05 -6.73
C SER A 46 -9.68 19.95 -6.01
N ASP A 47 -9.49 21.26 -6.10
CA ASP A 47 -10.41 22.33 -5.63
C ASP A 47 -11.73 22.32 -6.43
N ASP A 48 -12.49 21.23 -6.32
CA ASP A 48 -13.78 20.98 -6.97
C ASP A 48 -14.98 21.39 -6.11
N GLY A 49 -14.72 22.03 -4.96
CA GLY A 49 -15.76 22.45 -4.02
C GLY A 49 -16.12 21.38 -2.98
N THR A 50 -15.38 20.28 -2.89
CA THR A 50 -15.50 19.28 -1.84
C THR A 50 -15.10 19.89 -0.49
N TRP A 51 -15.83 19.53 0.56
CA TRP A 51 -15.51 19.99 1.90
C TRP A 51 -14.12 19.52 2.34
N SER A 52 -13.32 20.43 2.89
CA SER A 52 -12.03 20.14 3.49
C SER A 52 -11.95 20.77 4.88
N LEU A 53 -11.36 20.06 5.83
CA LEU A 53 -11.13 20.55 7.19
C LEU A 53 -10.06 21.66 7.21
N PHE A 54 -9.09 21.57 6.32
CA PHE A 54 -8.00 22.53 6.19
C PHE A 54 -8.07 23.22 4.83
N LYS A 55 -7.76 24.53 4.82
CA LYS A 55 -7.66 25.27 3.57
C LYS A 55 -6.34 24.94 2.88
N ARG A 56 -6.43 24.73 1.57
CA ARG A 56 -5.27 24.58 0.70
C ARG A 56 -5.13 25.86 -0.10
N ASP A 57 -4.08 26.59 0.11
CA ASP A 57 -3.76 27.82 -0.63
C ASP A 57 -2.62 27.65 -1.64
N GLY A 58 -2.06 26.42 -1.73
CA GLY A 58 -1.02 26.07 -2.69
C GLY A 58 0.34 26.71 -2.44
N GLU A 59 0.46 27.53 -1.39
CA GLU A 59 1.70 28.17 -1.00
C GLU A 59 1.99 27.88 0.50
N GLY A 60 2.90 26.96 0.78
CA GLY A 60 3.36 26.71 2.14
C GLY A 60 3.10 25.32 2.66
N LEU A 61 2.65 25.20 3.92
CA LEU A 61 2.32 23.93 4.56
C LEU A 61 0.90 23.50 4.17
N GLU A 62 0.80 22.34 3.58
CA GLU A 62 -0.48 21.65 3.34
C GLU A 62 -0.77 20.67 4.46
N ILE A 63 -2.02 20.60 4.88
CA ILE A 63 -2.49 19.64 5.88
C ILE A 63 -3.68 18.91 5.27
N SER A 64 -3.62 17.57 5.30
CA SER A 64 -4.68 16.70 4.86
C SER A 64 -4.82 15.52 5.80
N GLY A 65 -5.84 14.69 5.60
CA GLY A 65 -5.99 13.51 6.41
C GLY A 65 -7.29 12.77 6.13
N TRP A 66 -7.51 11.71 6.89
CA TRP A 66 -8.73 10.93 6.87
C TRP A 66 -9.01 10.30 8.22
N THR A 67 -10.25 9.90 8.39
CA THR A 67 -10.67 9.06 9.49
C THR A 67 -11.26 7.78 8.93
N GLN A 68 -10.68 6.64 9.32
CA GLN A 68 -11.19 5.31 9.00
C GLN A 68 -11.81 4.68 10.25
N VAL A 69 -13.03 4.20 10.12
CA VAL A 69 -13.72 3.41 11.15
C VAL A 69 -14.13 2.09 10.55
N GLY A 70 -13.78 0.98 11.19
CA GLY A 70 -13.97 -0.35 10.64
C GLY A 70 -14.59 -1.35 11.61
N TYR A 71 -15.10 -2.43 11.03
CA TYR A 71 -15.59 -3.64 11.71
C TYR A 71 -15.23 -4.86 10.85
N HIS A 72 -14.74 -5.91 11.48
CA HIS A 72 -14.58 -7.22 10.86
C HIS A 72 -14.88 -8.34 11.87
N ASP A 73 -15.18 -9.54 11.39
CA ASP A 73 -15.48 -10.71 12.24
C ASP A 73 -14.38 -11.78 12.24
N GLY A 74 -13.27 -11.55 11.51
CA GLY A 74 -12.11 -12.42 11.46
C GLY A 74 -11.07 -12.13 12.54
N SER A 75 -10.10 -13.03 12.67
CA SER A 75 -9.07 -12.98 13.72
C SER A 75 -7.64 -13.06 13.20
N ASP A 76 -7.41 -12.82 11.92
CA ASP A 76 -6.12 -13.07 11.28
C ASP A 76 -5.16 -11.87 11.21
N GLY A 77 -5.55 -10.73 11.74
CA GLY A 77 -4.72 -9.52 11.76
C GLY A 77 -4.53 -8.82 10.42
N LEU A 78 -5.18 -9.31 9.34
CA LEU A 78 -5.04 -8.73 8.00
C LEU A 78 -5.92 -7.50 7.79
N PHE A 79 -6.80 -7.19 8.71
CA PHE A 79 -7.60 -5.97 8.71
C PHE A 79 -6.91 -4.84 9.47
N ASN A 80 -6.30 -5.17 10.60
CA ASN A 80 -5.53 -4.28 11.47
C ASN A 80 -4.92 -5.10 12.63
N SER A 81 -5.23 -4.83 13.87
CA SER A 81 -4.78 -5.61 15.01
C SER A 81 -5.59 -6.89 15.19
N GLN A 82 -4.93 -7.99 15.53
CA GLN A 82 -5.53 -9.32 15.71
C GLN A 82 -6.60 -9.37 16.80
N ASP A 83 -6.49 -8.53 17.81
CA ASP A 83 -7.31 -8.62 19.02
C ASP A 83 -8.64 -7.88 18.91
N ASN A 84 -8.89 -7.18 17.81
CA ASN A 84 -10.04 -6.28 17.64
C ASN A 84 -11.19 -6.82 16.82
N ALA A 85 -11.19 -8.10 16.49
CA ALA A 85 -12.29 -8.74 15.78
C ALA A 85 -13.63 -8.55 16.53
N LYS A 86 -14.72 -8.40 15.75
CA LYS A 86 -16.09 -8.26 16.23
C LYS A 86 -16.36 -6.99 17.06
N SER A 87 -15.53 -5.98 16.86
CA SER A 87 -15.75 -4.67 17.48
C SER A 87 -15.60 -3.56 16.43
N VAL A 88 -16.37 -2.50 16.59
CA VAL A 88 -16.21 -1.28 15.80
C VAL A 88 -15.13 -0.42 16.44
N GLY A 89 -14.17 0.09 15.65
CA GLY A 89 -13.13 0.96 16.18
C GLY A 89 -12.60 1.94 15.16
N VAL A 90 -11.78 2.87 15.63
CA VAL A 90 -11.00 3.76 14.78
C VAL A 90 -9.76 3.01 14.32
N GLU A 91 -9.66 2.78 13.03
CA GLU A 91 -8.51 2.11 12.42
C GLU A 91 -7.38 3.10 12.18
N GLN A 92 -7.72 4.23 11.53
CA GLN A 92 -6.79 5.32 11.24
C GLN A 92 -7.49 6.66 11.45
N LEU A 93 -6.99 7.48 12.36
CA LEU A 93 -7.19 8.92 12.38
C LEU A 93 -5.88 9.54 11.93
N TRP A 94 -5.82 10.03 10.70
CA TRP A 94 -4.60 10.41 10.03
C TRP A 94 -4.50 11.89 9.75
N PHE A 95 -3.32 12.44 9.99
CA PHE A 95 -2.95 13.80 9.61
C PHE A 95 -1.62 13.76 8.85
N ALA A 96 -1.62 14.26 7.64
CA ALA A 96 -0.45 14.45 6.81
C ALA A 96 -0.10 15.95 6.74
N PHE A 97 1.16 16.26 6.91
CA PHE A 97 1.72 17.61 6.88
C PHE A 97 2.80 17.64 5.81
N ASP A 98 2.54 18.35 4.74
CA ASP A 98 3.43 18.41 3.60
C ASP A 98 3.84 19.84 3.26
N LYS A 99 5.11 20.00 2.89
CA LYS A 99 5.63 21.16 2.22
C LYS A 99 6.51 20.68 1.07
N ALA A 100 6.06 20.90 -0.15
CA ALA A 100 6.81 20.55 -1.35
C ALA A 100 8.21 21.22 -1.36
N SER A 101 9.18 20.52 -1.93
CA SER A 101 10.49 21.09 -2.24
C SER A 101 10.36 22.02 -3.46
N ASP A 102 11.16 23.09 -3.48
CA ASP A 102 11.19 24.04 -4.58
C ASP A 102 12.33 23.68 -5.55
N ALA A 103 11.97 23.13 -6.70
CA ALA A 103 12.92 22.74 -7.75
C ALA A 103 13.65 23.92 -8.39
N ASP A 104 13.06 25.11 -8.36
CA ASP A 104 13.62 26.33 -8.93
C ASP A 104 14.45 27.14 -7.91
N ALA A 105 14.53 26.70 -6.65
CA ALA A 105 15.27 27.37 -5.61
C ALA A 105 16.78 27.37 -5.90
N GLU A 106 17.45 28.49 -5.59
CA GLU A 106 18.91 28.49 -5.53
C GLU A 106 19.39 27.63 -4.33
N GLY A 107 19.88 26.43 -4.62
CA GLY A 107 20.37 25.48 -3.62
C GLY A 107 19.54 24.21 -3.54
N PHE A 108 19.26 23.71 -2.33
CA PHE A 108 18.63 22.42 -2.12
C PHE A 108 17.09 22.43 -2.24
N GLY A 109 16.46 23.61 -2.15
CA GLY A 109 15.00 23.76 -2.29
C GLY A 109 14.21 22.91 -1.28
N LEU A 110 14.47 23.11 0.02
CA LEU A 110 14.00 22.22 1.11
C LEU A 110 12.48 22.09 1.21
N GLY A 111 11.99 20.86 1.10
CA GLY A 111 10.66 20.41 1.48
C GLY A 111 10.71 19.50 2.72
N TYR A 112 9.56 19.18 3.26
CA TYR A 112 9.42 18.22 4.35
C TYR A 112 8.02 17.60 4.37
N HIS A 113 7.95 16.40 4.91
CA HIS A 113 6.71 15.67 5.11
C HIS A 113 6.74 14.97 6.47
N PHE A 114 5.60 14.93 7.17
CA PHE A 114 5.39 14.03 8.27
C PHE A 114 3.94 13.63 8.42
N ASP A 115 3.73 12.38 8.81
CA ASP A 115 2.43 11.80 9.14
C ASP A 115 2.29 11.61 10.64
N LEU A 116 1.08 11.82 11.12
CA LEU A 116 0.67 11.46 12.47
C LEU A 116 -0.61 10.65 12.37
N THR A 117 -0.62 9.45 12.94
CA THR A 117 -1.79 8.59 12.97
C THR A 117 -2.14 8.14 14.38
N TYR A 118 -3.43 7.97 14.65
CA TYR A 118 -3.96 7.36 15.86
C TYR A 118 -4.94 6.26 15.47
N GLY A 119 -4.94 5.17 16.21
CA GLY A 119 -5.89 4.07 16.04
C GLY A 119 -5.20 2.72 15.99
N ARG A 120 -5.98 1.68 15.69
CA ARG A 120 -5.54 0.28 15.71
C ARG A 120 -4.40 -0.03 14.76
N HIS A 121 -4.30 0.73 13.66
CA HIS A 121 -3.25 0.55 12.66
C HIS A 121 -1.90 1.18 13.05
N SER A 122 -1.84 1.92 14.15
CA SER A 122 -0.61 2.55 14.62
C SER A 122 0.46 1.52 14.99
N GLU A 123 0.06 0.39 15.57
CA GLU A 123 0.96 -0.70 15.97
C GLU A 123 1.85 -1.18 14.81
N ASN A 124 1.30 -1.28 13.60
CA ASN A 124 2.03 -1.75 12.41
C ASN A 124 2.97 -0.69 11.82
N THR A 125 2.84 0.56 12.21
CA THR A 125 3.57 1.70 11.61
C THR A 125 4.38 2.51 12.60
N ASN A 126 4.70 1.92 13.73
CA ASN A 126 5.46 2.56 14.81
C ASN A 126 6.71 3.29 14.27
N ALA A 127 6.84 4.59 14.62
CA ALA A 127 7.83 5.48 14.02
C ALA A 127 9.18 5.48 14.72
N PHE A 128 9.23 5.20 16.00
CA PHE A 128 10.37 5.50 16.85
C PHE A 128 10.79 4.34 17.75
N GLY A 129 10.62 3.18 17.40
CA GLY A 129 11.01 2.06 18.24
C GLY A 129 11.34 0.83 17.43
N ASN A 130 12.03 -0.06 18.07
CA ASN A 130 12.07 -1.43 17.64
C ASN A 130 10.78 -2.08 18.16
N PRO A 131 9.87 -2.57 17.33
CA PRO A 131 8.62 -3.19 17.76
C PRO A 131 8.86 -4.38 18.72
N ASN A 132 10.09 -4.89 18.78
CA ASN A 132 10.47 -5.98 19.69
C ASN A 132 11.16 -5.48 20.97
N ALA A 133 11.33 -4.20 21.19
CA ALA A 133 12.19 -3.72 22.26
C ALA A 133 11.50 -3.60 23.60
N GLY A 134 10.18 -3.52 23.69
CA GLY A 134 9.46 -3.29 24.94
C GLY A 134 10.05 -2.10 25.71
N ALA A 135 10.61 -1.12 25.01
CA ALA A 135 11.47 -0.12 25.58
C ALA A 135 10.64 1.11 25.98
N ALA A 136 10.90 1.60 27.17
CA ALA A 136 10.41 2.90 27.62
C ALA A 136 10.88 3.99 26.65
N GLY A 137 10.00 4.46 25.79
CA GLY A 137 10.28 5.46 24.75
C GLY A 137 9.42 5.31 23.51
N ASP A 138 8.71 4.22 23.35
CA ASP A 138 7.74 4.05 22.31
C ASP A 138 6.52 4.93 22.60
N TRP A 139 6.03 5.60 21.61
CA TRP A 139 4.78 6.33 21.69
C TRP A 139 3.59 5.37 21.68
N ASP A 140 3.86 4.16 21.26
CA ASP A 140 2.89 3.11 21.07
C ASP A 140 3.16 1.97 22.05
N THR A 141 2.29 1.83 23.02
CA THR A 141 2.37 0.79 24.04
C THR A 141 1.11 -0.07 24.11
N GLU A 142 0.05 0.28 23.37
CA GLU A 142 -1.26 -0.39 23.41
C GLU A 142 -1.96 -0.32 22.03
N GLU A 143 -3.06 -1.07 21.88
CA GLU A 143 -3.79 -1.30 20.62
C GLU A 143 -4.36 -0.06 19.92
N ASP A 144 -4.65 1.02 20.65
CA ASP A 144 -5.20 2.28 20.13
C ASP A 144 -4.24 3.43 20.50
N ASP A 145 -3.17 3.63 19.76
CA ASP A 145 -2.15 4.60 20.13
C ASP A 145 -1.69 5.48 18.95
N TRP A 146 -0.74 6.36 19.20
CA TRP A 146 -0.19 7.28 18.22
C TRP A 146 1.06 6.72 17.58
N ALA A 147 1.19 6.89 16.27
CA ALA A 147 2.43 6.62 15.53
C ALA A 147 2.78 7.76 14.58
N MET A 148 4.05 7.84 14.21
CA MET A 148 4.57 8.75 13.18
C MET A 148 5.23 7.89 12.08
N PRO A 149 4.45 7.36 11.14
CA PRO A 149 4.96 6.45 10.12
C PRO A 149 5.90 7.11 9.13
N GLN A 150 5.76 8.41 8.88
CA GLN A 150 6.66 9.18 8.03
C GLN A 150 7.18 10.44 8.73
N LEU A 151 8.47 10.70 8.56
CA LEU A 151 9.13 11.94 8.92
C LEU A 151 10.38 12.09 8.05
N TYR A 152 10.31 12.89 7.00
CA TYR A 152 11.43 13.10 6.10
C TYR A 152 11.52 14.54 5.57
N ILE A 153 12.68 14.87 5.07
CA ILE A 153 12.92 16.08 4.29
C ILE A 153 13.18 15.70 2.83
N THR A 154 12.80 16.60 1.92
CA THR A 154 13.06 16.49 0.49
C THR A 154 13.85 17.70 -0.01
N GLY A 155 14.49 17.52 -1.16
CA GLY A 155 15.17 18.61 -1.86
C GLY A 155 15.81 18.13 -3.16
N HIS A 156 16.38 19.06 -3.92
CA HIS A 156 16.91 18.78 -5.25
C HIS A 156 18.43 18.88 -5.26
N LEU A 157 19.10 17.95 -5.94
CA LEU A 157 20.52 17.97 -6.20
C LEU A 157 20.78 17.69 -7.70
N GLY A 158 20.85 18.75 -8.50
CA GLY A 158 20.84 18.64 -9.95
C GLY A 158 19.52 18.05 -10.43
N ASP A 159 19.59 16.95 -11.20
CA ASP A 159 18.42 16.25 -11.73
C ASP A 159 17.86 15.17 -10.76
N TRP A 160 18.33 15.15 -9.53
CA TRP A 160 17.91 14.17 -8.54
C TRP A 160 17.08 14.81 -7.44
N ASP A 161 15.99 14.14 -7.12
CA ASP A 161 15.19 14.37 -5.93
C ASP A 161 15.76 13.54 -4.79
N ILE A 162 16.04 14.19 -3.67
CA ILE A 162 16.64 13.54 -2.50
C ILE A 162 15.61 13.52 -1.39
N THR A 163 15.39 12.33 -0.80
CA THR A 163 14.56 12.12 0.39
C THR A 163 15.45 11.60 1.52
N LEU A 164 15.35 12.18 2.70
CA LEU A 164 16.13 11.79 3.89
C LEU A 164 15.23 11.74 5.12
N GLY A 165 15.14 10.59 5.75
CA GLY A 165 14.34 10.37 6.95
C GLY A 165 13.63 9.03 6.96
N LYS A 166 12.46 8.97 7.62
CA LYS A 166 11.57 7.81 7.62
C LYS A 166 10.47 8.01 6.59
N PHE A 167 10.27 7.03 5.74
CA PHE A 167 9.33 7.04 4.62
C PHE A 167 8.74 5.65 4.38
N TYR A 168 7.60 5.57 3.68
CA TYR A 168 7.02 4.30 3.27
C TYR A 168 7.90 3.55 2.30
N THR A 169 7.74 2.24 2.33
CA THR A 169 8.41 1.34 1.38
C THR A 169 8.02 1.63 -0.07
N LEU A 170 8.91 1.28 -0.97
CA LEU A 170 8.63 1.21 -2.41
C LEU A 170 8.23 -0.22 -2.85
N VAL A 171 8.24 -1.18 -1.92
CA VAL A 171 7.96 -2.59 -2.19
C VAL A 171 6.46 -2.83 -2.12
N GLY A 172 5.93 -3.59 -3.08
CA GLY A 172 4.53 -4.00 -3.08
C GLY A 172 3.58 -3.10 -3.85
N TYR A 173 2.30 -3.44 -3.79
CA TYR A 173 1.21 -2.72 -4.43
C TYR A 173 0.28 -2.03 -3.42
N GLU A 174 -0.09 -2.73 -2.35
CA GLU A 174 -0.92 -2.14 -1.30
C GLU A 174 -0.08 -1.18 -0.45
N VAL A 175 -0.73 -0.18 0.11
CA VAL A 175 -0.10 0.85 0.94
C VAL A 175 -0.67 0.84 2.35
N VAL A 176 0.05 1.45 3.29
CA VAL A 176 -0.37 1.55 4.69
C VAL A 176 -1.60 2.44 4.84
N GLN A 177 -1.70 3.49 4.02
CA GLN A 177 -2.82 4.43 4.04
C GLN A 177 -4.09 3.76 3.55
N ALA A 178 -5.13 3.76 4.37
CA ALA A 178 -6.39 3.10 4.08
C ALA A 178 -7.09 3.65 2.82
N ASN A 179 -6.98 4.95 2.58
CA ASN A 179 -7.57 5.62 1.42
C ASN A 179 -6.85 5.28 0.10
N GLY A 180 -5.61 4.77 0.15
CA GLY A 180 -4.85 4.30 -1.02
C GLY A 180 -5.18 2.87 -1.45
N ASN A 181 -5.97 2.12 -0.69
CA ASN A 181 -6.30 0.72 -0.98
C ASN A 181 -7.77 0.55 -1.39
N PHE A 182 -8.02 -0.38 -2.29
CA PHE A 182 -9.39 -0.72 -2.67
C PHE A 182 -10.13 -1.50 -1.57
N PHE A 183 -9.45 -2.46 -0.94
CA PHE A 183 -9.99 -3.32 0.11
C PHE A 183 -9.69 -2.76 1.51
N TYR A 184 -10.53 -3.13 2.48
CA TYR A 184 -10.28 -2.87 3.88
C TYR A 184 -9.17 -3.80 4.40
N SER A 185 -9.24 -5.10 4.07
CA SER A 185 -8.20 -6.06 4.42
C SER A 185 -6.98 -5.95 3.53
N HIS A 186 -5.81 -6.18 4.10
CA HIS A 186 -4.55 -6.24 3.37
C HIS A 186 -4.25 -7.64 2.82
N ALA A 187 -3.42 -7.69 1.79
CA ALA A 187 -2.90 -8.92 1.25
C ALA A 187 -1.93 -9.60 2.25
N LYS A 188 -1.93 -10.94 2.28
CA LYS A 188 -0.94 -11.71 3.05
C LYS A 188 0.50 -11.35 2.66
N THR A 189 0.75 -11.09 1.39
CA THR A 189 2.05 -10.66 0.88
C THR A 189 2.50 -9.34 1.51
N MET A 190 1.63 -8.32 1.50
CA MET A 190 1.91 -7.04 2.14
C MET A 190 2.24 -7.23 3.63
N ASN A 191 1.40 -7.97 4.33
CA ASN A 191 1.51 -8.08 5.79
C ASN A 191 2.72 -8.92 6.23
N ASN A 192 3.14 -9.89 5.41
CA ASN A 192 4.15 -10.87 5.81
C ASN A 192 5.49 -10.70 5.08
N SER A 193 5.52 -10.20 3.86
CA SER A 193 6.72 -10.24 3.00
C SER A 193 7.22 -8.86 2.54
N GLU A 194 6.57 -7.79 2.98
CA GLU A 194 6.92 -6.42 2.65
C GLU A 194 7.24 -5.63 3.93
N PRO A 195 8.20 -4.71 3.91
CA PRO A 195 8.30 -3.70 4.95
C PRO A 195 7.18 -2.67 4.81
N PHE A 196 6.75 -2.05 5.89
CA PHE A 196 5.86 -0.90 5.81
C PHE A 196 6.65 0.40 5.62
N THR A 197 7.78 0.52 6.32
CA THR A 197 8.58 1.75 6.33
C THR A 197 10.07 1.46 6.23
N HIS A 198 10.81 2.50 5.86
CA HIS A 198 12.26 2.54 5.91
C HIS A 198 12.74 3.84 6.53
N THR A 199 13.90 3.83 7.16
CA THR A 199 14.62 5.05 7.54
C THR A 199 15.94 5.09 6.79
N GLY A 200 16.21 6.16 6.06
CA GLY A 200 17.40 6.22 5.23
C GLY A 200 17.44 7.41 4.28
N VAL A 201 18.08 7.21 3.14
CA VAL A 201 18.19 8.20 2.07
C VAL A 201 17.83 7.56 0.73
N LEU A 202 17.03 8.27 -0.05
CA LEU A 202 16.69 7.94 -1.43
C LEU A 202 17.16 9.08 -2.34
N ALA A 203 17.53 8.70 -3.56
CA ALA A 203 17.77 9.59 -4.68
C ALA A 203 16.95 9.08 -5.87
N SER A 204 16.05 9.91 -6.37
CA SER A 204 15.10 9.56 -7.42
C SER A 204 15.24 10.49 -8.61
N LYS A 205 14.99 9.99 -9.81
CA LYS A 205 14.84 10.82 -11.00
C LYS A 205 14.10 10.09 -12.11
N THR A 206 13.43 10.85 -12.96
CA THR A 206 12.96 10.35 -14.27
C THR A 206 14.02 10.61 -15.33
N THR A 207 14.39 9.56 -16.05
CA THR A 207 15.38 9.64 -17.13
C THR A 207 14.78 10.18 -18.43
N GLU A 208 15.62 10.62 -19.39
CA GLU A 208 15.19 11.05 -20.73
C GLU A 208 14.39 9.96 -21.50
N THR A 209 14.54 8.69 -21.10
CA THR A 209 13.83 7.55 -21.70
C THR A 209 12.53 7.21 -20.97
N CYS A 210 12.04 8.12 -20.12
CA CYS A 210 10.87 7.92 -19.26
C CYS A 210 11.00 6.63 -18.41
N LEU A 211 12.16 6.46 -17.81
CA LEU A 211 12.43 5.44 -16.81
C LEU A 211 12.55 6.13 -15.46
N ASP A 212 11.68 5.78 -14.53
CA ASP A 212 11.75 6.27 -13.16
C ASP A 212 12.74 5.40 -12.40
N LEU A 213 13.75 6.03 -11.84
CA LEU A 213 14.84 5.37 -11.13
C LEU A 213 14.93 5.93 -9.72
N THR A 214 14.86 5.06 -8.73
CA THR A 214 15.17 5.39 -7.34
C THR A 214 16.27 4.46 -6.85
N VAL A 215 17.26 5.02 -6.18
CA VAL A 215 18.34 4.30 -5.51
C VAL A 215 18.51 4.85 -4.10
N GLY A 216 18.86 3.99 -3.16
CA GLY A 216 19.02 4.46 -1.80
C GLY A 216 19.69 3.47 -0.86
N TRP A 217 19.81 3.91 0.36
CA TRP A 217 20.27 3.13 1.50
C TRP A 217 19.32 3.33 2.67
N THR A 218 19.01 2.26 3.39
CA THR A 218 18.16 2.27 4.56
C THR A 218 18.81 1.56 5.74
N ALA A 219 18.38 1.89 6.95
CA ALA A 219 18.81 1.25 8.18
C ALA A 219 18.14 -0.12 8.43
N GLY A 220 17.43 -0.66 7.42
CA GLY A 220 16.68 -1.91 7.48
C GLY A 220 15.19 -1.71 7.22
N TRP A 221 14.41 -2.75 7.53
CA TRP A 221 12.96 -2.77 7.41
C TRP A 221 12.30 -2.32 8.72
N ASP A 222 11.27 -1.52 8.62
CA ASP A 222 10.44 -1.05 9.73
C ASP A 222 11.26 -0.47 10.90
N THR A 223 12.37 0.18 10.56
CA THR A 223 13.27 0.82 11.52
C THR A 223 12.86 2.27 11.75
N GLY A 224 12.99 2.72 13.01
CA GLY A 224 13.00 4.13 13.36
C GLY A 224 14.33 4.79 13.00
N PHE A 225 14.74 5.78 13.79
CA PHE A 225 16.04 6.43 13.64
C PHE A 225 17.18 5.64 14.30
N ASP A 226 16.87 4.49 14.88
CA ASP A 226 17.85 3.51 15.36
C ASP A 226 18.22 2.54 14.23
N SER A 227 19.50 2.26 14.08
CA SER A 227 19.98 1.36 13.04
C SER A 227 19.89 -0.08 13.52
N ASN A 228 19.04 -0.87 12.90
CA ASN A 228 18.95 -2.33 13.10
C ASN A 228 19.44 -3.14 11.89
N GLY A 229 19.79 -2.46 10.80
CA GLY A 229 20.24 -3.09 9.57
C GLY A 229 21.05 -2.15 8.70
N SER A 230 21.39 -2.62 7.52
CA SER A 230 22.07 -1.85 6.47
C SER A 230 21.67 -2.43 5.12
N ASN A 231 20.77 -1.77 4.43
CA ASN A 231 20.05 -2.32 3.31
C ASN A 231 20.08 -1.34 2.12
N GLY A 232 20.49 -1.81 0.96
CA GLY A 232 20.36 -1.07 -0.28
C GLY A 232 18.97 -1.24 -0.87
N ILE A 233 18.44 -0.20 -1.52
CA ILE A 233 17.17 -0.24 -2.23
C ILE A 233 17.33 0.33 -3.63
N ILE A 234 16.73 -0.35 -4.61
CA ILE A 234 16.64 0.09 -6.01
C ILE A 234 15.21 -0.11 -6.48
N ALA A 235 14.62 0.93 -7.05
CA ALA A 235 13.34 0.85 -7.72
C ALA A 235 13.45 1.35 -9.16
N VAL A 236 12.73 0.69 -10.06
CA VAL A 236 12.66 1.04 -11.49
C VAL A 236 11.21 0.98 -11.93
N GLY A 237 10.67 2.12 -12.34
CA GLY A 237 9.34 2.26 -12.89
C GLY A 237 9.37 2.56 -14.38
N LYS A 238 8.39 2.07 -15.13
CA LYS A 238 8.21 2.41 -16.54
C LYS A 238 6.78 2.22 -17.01
N SER A 239 6.27 3.23 -17.72
CA SER A 239 5.05 3.10 -18.50
C SER A 239 5.35 2.46 -19.86
N LEU A 240 4.62 1.41 -20.22
CA LEU A 240 4.70 0.68 -21.48
C LEU A 240 3.46 1.00 -22.33
N GLY A 241 3.50 2.11 -23.03
CA GLY A 241 2.35 2.71 -23.71
C GLY A 241 1.42 3.39 -22.72
N ASP A 242 0.16 3.55 -23.11
CA ASP A 242 -0.83 4.32 -22.34
C ASP A 242 -1.57 3.47 -21.28
N ASN A 243 -1.38 2.16 -21.27
CA ASN A 243 -2.25 1.25 -20.52
C ASN A 243 -1.51 0.29 -19.60
N VAL A 244 -0.18 0.30 -19.55
CA VAL A 244 0.58 -0.63 -18.71
C VAL A 244 1.67 0.11 -17.96
N GLY A 245 1.62 0.05 -16.64
CA GLY A 245 2.69 0.42 -15.74
C GLY A 245 3.45 -0.82 -15.27
N LEU A 246 4.75 -0.70 -15.10
CA LEU A 246 5.61 -1.75 -14.55
C LEU A 246 6.55 -1.13 -13.53
N ASN A 247 6.51 -1.65 -12.31
CA ASN A 247 7.42 -1.31 -11.24
C ASN A 247 8.18 -2.55 -10.78
N TYR A 248 9.47 -2.41 -10.63
CA TYR A 248 10.36 -3.39 -10.03
C TYR A 248 11.12 -2.76 -8.89
N VAL A 249 11.07 -3.40 -7.74
CA VAL A 249 11.82 -2.97 -6.54
C VAL A 249 12.63 -4.13 -6.01
N THR A 250 13.85 -3.87 -5.57
CA THR A 250 14.70 -4.82 -4.87
C THR A 250 15.36 -4.15 -3.69
N THR A 251 15.44 -4.88 -2.58
CA THR A 251 16.28 -4.52 -1.45
C THR A 251 17.33 -5.60 -1.23
N PHE A 252 18.50 -5.24 -0.71
CA PHE A 252 19.61 -6.18 -0.49
C PHE A 252 20.52 -5.72 0.64
N GLY A 253 20.98 -6.67 1.45
CA GLY A 253 21.79 -6.41 2.63
C GLY A 253 21.07 -6.84 3.92
N ASP A 254 21.44 -6.23 5.05
CA ASP A 254 20.83 -6.57 6.33
C ASP A 254 19.47 -5.84 6.45
N ILE A 255 18.37 -6.60 6.40
CA ILE A 255 17.01 -6.06 6.63
C ILE A 255 16.76 -5.80 8.12
N ALA A 256 17.40 -6.57 9.00
CA ALA A 256 17.48 -6.42 10.44
C ALA A 256 18.84 -6.96 10.93
N GLU A 257 19.20 -6.78 12.21
CA GLU A 257 20.44 -7.28 12.77
C GLU A 257 20.56 -8.80 12.60
N GLY A 258 21.53 -9.23 11.80
CA GLY A 258 21.79 -10.65 11.53
C GLY A 258 20.84 -11.30 10.52
N ASP A 259 19.98 -10.56 9.89
CA ASP A 259 19.07 -11.04 8.83
C ASP A 259 19.45 -10.43 7.47
N ASN A 260 20.45 -11.01 6.83
CA ASN A 260 20.99 -10.58 5.56
C ASN A 260 20.38 -11.34 4.40
N GLY A 261 20.05 -10.61 3.33
CA GLY A 261 19.52 -11.24 2.12
C GLY A 261 19.07 -10.22 1.07
N TYR A 262 18.04 -10.57 0.35
CA TYR A 262 17.49 -9.72 -0.70
C TYR A 262 15.99 -9.98 -0.90
N THR A 263 15.33 -8.99 -1.52
CA THR A 263 13.94 -9.09 -1.92
C THR A 263 13.77 -8.67 -3.36
N HIS A 264 12.72 -9.15 -3.99
CA HIS A 264 12.26 -8.71 -5.28
C HIS A 264 10.76 -8.49 -5.24
N SER A 265 10.30 -7.34 -5.71
CA SER A 265 8.89 -7.03 -5.93
C SER A 265 8.68 -6.59 -7.37
N ILE A 266 7.68 -7.16 -8.01
CA ILE A 266 7.23 -6.77 -9.34
C ILE A 266 5.76 -6.46 -9.25
N VAL A 267 5.40 -5.24 -9.63
CA VAL A 267 4.01 -4.79 -9.75
C VAL A 267 3.77 -4.39 -11.21
N MET A 268 2.72 -4.92 -11.80
CA MET A 268 2.26 -4.55 -13.13
C MET A 268 0.79 -4.15 -13.04
N ASP A 269 0.50 -2.92 -13.38
CA ASP A 269 -0.84 -2.39 -13.53
C ASP A 269 -1.24 -2.30 -14.99
N ILE A 270 -2.48 -2.67 -15.30
CA ILE A 270 -3.01 -2.69 -16.67
C ILE A 270 -4.39 -2.05 -16.69
N THR A 271 -4.52 -0.97 -17.44
CA THR A 271 -5.81 -0.36 -17.74
C THR A 271 -6.48 -1.12 -18.90
N LEU A 272 -7.62 -1.73 -18.63
CA LEU A 272 -8.38 -2.54 -19.58
C LEU A 272 -9.63 -1.79 -20.05
N GLY A 273 -9.42 -0.78 -20.90
CA GLY A 273 -10.48 0.12 -21.36
C GLY A 273 -10.87 1.13 -20.29
N GLU A 274 -12.08 1.69 -20.39
CA GLU A 274 -12.49 2.85 -19.59
C GLU A 274 -12.94 2.55 -18.15
N ARG A 275 -13.20 1.28 -17.81
CA ARG A 275 -13.87 0.93 -16.55
C ARG A 275 -13.22 -0.22 -15.79
N MET A 276 -12.20 -0.85 -16.35
CA MET A 276 -11.59 -2.01 -15.75
C MET A 276 -10.09 -1.82 -15.64
N SER A 277 -9.54 -2.19 -14.50
CA SER A 277 -8.10 -2.31 -14.28
C SER A 277 -7.75 -3.67 -13.70
N TYR A 278 -6.55 -4.10 -13.98
CA TYR A 278 -5.97 -5.34 -13.47
C TYR A 278 -4.59 -5.05 -12.92
N VAL A 279 -4.30 -5.59 -11.73
CA VAL A 279 -2.95 -5.52 -11.15
C VAL A 279 -2.44 -6.92 -10.91
N PHE A 280 -1.21 -7.15 -11.28
CA PHE A 280 -0.42 -8.34 -10.95
C PHE A 280 0.73 -7.93 -10.07
N GLN A 281 0.91 -8.63 -8.95
CA GLN A 281 2.04 -8.46 -8.06
C GLN A 281 2.68 -9.81 -7.77
N THR A 282 4.01 -9.84 -7.65
CA THR A 282 4.76 -10.96 -7.11
C THR A 282 5.94 -10.47 -6.31
N ASP A 283 6.10 -11.04 -5.12
CA ASP A 283 7.16 -10.72 -4.18
C ASP A 283 7.94 -11.98 -3.82
N TYR A 284 9.23 -11.80 -3.62
CA TYR A 284 10.16 -12.85 -3.22
C TYR A 284 11.12 -12.32 -2.18
N VAL A 285 11.22 -13.00 -1.07
CA VAL A 285 12.13 -12.69 0.04
C VAL A 285 13.01 -13.89 0.31
N ASP A 286 14.33 -13.68 0.30
CA ASP A 286 15.33 -14.71 0.63
C ASP A 286 16.42 -14.07 1.51
N THR A 287 16.32 -14.34 2.79
CA THR A 287 17.25 -13.83 3.80
C THR A 287 17.75 -14.96 4.68
N THR A 288 18.60 -14.65 5.66
CA THR A 288 19.10 -15.62 6.63
C THR A 288 17.96 -16.32 7.39
N ASN A 289 16.89 -15.57 7.71
CA ASN A 289 15.80 -16.05 8.57
C ASN A 289 14.47 -16.24 7.84
N ARG A 290 14.34 -15.71 6.61
CA ARG A 290 13.08 -15.67 5.87
C ARG A 290 13.24 -16.23 4.47
N TYR A 291 12.25 -17.00 4.03
CA TYR A 291 12.09 -17.42 2.64
C TYR A 291 10.61 -17.37 2.30
N GLU A 292 10.21 -16.39 1.55
CA GLU A 292 8.81 -16.12 1.29
C GLU A 292 8.58 -15.82 -0.18
N ILE A 293 7.42 -16.19 -0.67
CA ILE A 293 6.98 -15.85 -2.02
C ILE A 293 5.47 -15.57 -1.99
N GLY A 294 5.07 -14.50 -2.65
CA GLY A 294 3.68 -14.10 -2.83
C GLY A 294 3.34 -13.84 -4.29
N VAL A 295 2.10 -14.11 -4.66
CA VAL A 295 1.50 -13.72 -5.94
C VAL A 295 0.10 -13.22 -5.69
N ASN A 296 -0.16 -11.97 -6.05
CA ASN A 296 -1.45 -11.33 -5.91
C ASN A 296 -1.97 -10.88 -7.27
N GLN A 297 -3.26 -10.99 -7.46
CA GLN A 297 -3.96 -10.53 -8.65
C GLN A 297 -5.20 -9.75 -8.24
N TYR A 298 -5.36 -8.58 -8.81
CA TYR A 298 -6.48 -7.69 -8.51
C TYR A 298 -7.22 -7.37 -9.81
N VAL A 299 -8.53 -7.32 -9.73
CA VAL A 299 -9.40 -6.83 -10.80
C VAL A 299 -10.35 -5.82 -10.20
N PHE A 300 -10.42 -4.64 -10.79
CA PHE A 300 -11.34 -3.58 -10.38
C PHE A 300 -12.22 -3.19 -11.55
N TYR A 301 -13.48 -2.90 -11.26
CA TYR A 301 -14.45 -2.47 -12.25
C TYR A 301 -15.30 -1.31 -11.74
N THR A 302 -15.25 -0.19 -12.43
CA THR A 302 -16.06 0.99 -12.15
C THR A 302 -17.47 0.79 -12.73
N VAL A 303 -18.43 0.57 -11.85
CA VAL A 303 -19.85 0.39 -12.22
C VAL A 303 -20.48 1.75 -12.55
N SER A 304 -20.21 2.75 -11.75
CA SER A 304 -20.66 4.15 -11.89
C SER A 304 -19.72 5.07 -11.09
N ASP A 305 -19.92 6.38 -11.18
CA ASP A 305 -19.14 7.37 -10.41
C ASP A 305 -19.20 7.13 -8.88
N ALA A 306 -20.27 6.50 -8.41
CA ALA A 306 -20.48 6.25 -6.99
C ALA A 306 -20.10 4.81 -6.57
N VAL A 307 -19.88 3.89 -7.50
CA VAL A 307 -19.73 2.46 -7.17
C VAL A 307 -18.64 1.83 -8.01
N ALA A 308 -17.66 1.24 -7.34
CA ALA A 308 -16.71 0.31 -7.94
C ALA A 308 -16.78 -1.04 -7.23
N VAL A 309 -16.47 -2.12 -7.94
CA VAL A 309 -16.38 -3.48 -7.40
C VAL A 309 -14.99 -4.04 -7.68
N GLY A 310 -14.48 -4.88 -6.79
CA GLY A 310 -13.16 -5.46 -6.92
C GLY A 310 -13.08 -6.91 -6.45
N ALA A 311 -12.07 -7.60 -6.94
CA ALA A 311 -11.67 -8.91 -6.46
C ALA A 311 -10.15 -9.00 -6.37
N ARG A 312 -9.66 -9.66 -5.32
CA ARG A 312 -8.25 -9.99 -5.09
C ARG A 312 -8.12 -11.49 -4.93
N LEU A 313 -7.16 -12.11 -5.61
CA LEU A 313 -6.76 -13.49 -5.45
C LEU A 313 -5.30 -13.55 -5.03
N GLU A 314 -5.02 -14.26 -3.96
CA GLU A 314 -3.71 -14.33 -3.33
C GLU A 314 -3.21 -15.78 -3.25
N TRP A 315 -1.93 -15.96 -3.44
CA TRP A 315 -1.16 -17.10 -3.03
C TRP A 315 0.08 -16.63 -2.29
N TRP A 316 0.28 -17.11 -1.10
CA TRP A 316 1.45 -16.82 -0.29
C TRP A 316 2.03 -18.08 0.32
N ARG A 317 3.33 -18.10 0.48
CA ARG A 317 4.05 -19.23 1.05
C ARG A 317 5.24 -18.76 1.86
N ASN A 318 5.37 -19.29 3.08
CA ASN A 318 6.52 -19.13 3.95
C ASN A 318 7.27 -20.46 4.09
N GLY A 319 8.57 -20.47 3.80
CA GLY A 319 9.48 -21.59 4.03
C GLY A 319 10.21 -22.09 2.79
N ALA A 320 11.52 -22.32 2.97
CA ALA A 320 12.43 -22.83 1.94
C ALA A 320 12.21 -24.33 1.59
N ASN A 321 11.50 -25.06 2.42
CA ASN A 321 11.28 -26.49 2.23
C ASN A 321 10.11 -26.76 1.28
N LEU A 322 10.25 -27.77 0.43
CA LEU A 322 9.17 -28.25 -0.46
C LEU A 322 7.91 -28.73 0.30
N GLY A 323 7.92 -28.75 1.61
CA GLY A 323 6.79 -29.08 2.47
C GLY A 323 6.23 -27.89 3.25
N ALA A 324 6.63 -26.67 2.92
CA ALA A 324 6.01 -25.47 3.50
C ALA A 324 4.59 -25.31 2.95
N ASP A 325 3.69 -24.94 3.82
CA ASP A 325 2.27 -24.81 3.50
C ASP A 325 2.06 -23.56 2.65
N SER A 326 1.19 -23.70 1.66
CA SER A 326 0.73 -22.59 0.85
C SER A 326 -0.59 -22.07 1.39
N GLU A 327 -0.67 -20.76 1.53
CA GLU A 327 -1.89 -20.06 1.93
C GLU A 327 -2.48 -19.36 0.72
N TYR A 328 -3.80 -19.32 0.68
CA TYR A 328 -4.56 -18.72 -0.40
C TYR A 328 -5.65 -17.84 0.19
N SER A 329 -5.98 -16.77 -0.54
CA SER A 329 -7.11 -15.92 -0.19
C SER A 329 -7.85 -15.47 -1.42
N PHE A 330 -9.15 -15.32 -1.27
CA PHE A 330 -10.01 -14.64 -2.23
C PHE A 330 -10.81 -13.56 -1.52
N THR A 331 -10.64 -12.32 -1.94
CA THR A 331 -11.38 -11.18 -1.41
C THR A 331 -12.22 -10.55 -2.52
N THR A 332 -13.45 -10.17 -2.21
CA THR A 332 -14.29 -9.36 -3.09
C THR A 332 -15.01 -8.30 -2.29
N GLY A 333 -15.12 -7.10 -2.86
CA GLY A 333 -15.69 -5.95 -2.17
C GLY A 333 -16.25 -4.89 -3.10
N VAL A 334 -16.85 -3.91 -2.47
CA VAL A 334 -17.49 -2.77 -3.13
C VAL A 334 -16.96 -1.48 -2.50
N ASN A 335 -16.56 -0.52 -3.31
CA ASN A 335 -16.32 0.84 -2.87
C ASN A 335 -17.54 1.67 -3.25
N TRP A 336 -18.26 2.13 -2.26
CA TRP A 336 -19.42 2.99 -2.44
C TRP A 336 -19.10 4.41 -1.93
N ARG A 337 -19.18 5.37 -2.86
CA ARG A 337 -19.03 6.82 -2.59
C ARG A 337 -20.42 7.46 -2.68
N PRO A 338 -21.12 7.66 -1.54
CA PRO A 338 -22.41 8.31 -1.56
C PRO A 338 -22.26 9.76 -2.05
N GLN A 339 -23.25 10.23 -2.83
CA GLN A 339 -23.30 11.64 -3.23
C GLN A 339 -23.47 12.51 -1.98
N SER A 340 -22.42 13.19 -1.60
CA SER A 340 -22.37 14.08 -0.45
C SER A 340 -21.39 15.22 -0.71
N SER A 341 -21.39 16.23 0.15
CA SER A 341 -20.35 17.27 0.15
C SER A 341 -19.07 16.81 0.83
N PHE A 342 -19.04 15.57 1.33
CA PHE A 342 -17.91 14.98 2.02
C PHE A 342 -17.28 13.91 1.12
N ASP A 343 -15.97 13.80 1.11
CA ASP A 343 -15.28 12.69 0.49
C ASP A 343 -15.35 11.46 1.42
N LEU A 344 -16.42 10.70 1.23
CA LEU A 344 -16.72 9.50 2.01
C LEU A 344 -16.73 8.28 1.12
N VAL A 345 -16.00 7.24 1.50
CA VAL A 345 -16.12 5.90 0.91
C VAL A 345 -16.51 4.88 1.97
N ILE A 346 -17.41 3.97 1.62
CA ILE A 346 -17.81 2.82 2.46
C ILE A 346 -17.45 1.55 1.70
N ARG A 347 -16.69 0.63 2.37
CA ARG A 347 -16.10 -0.55 1.72
C ARG A 347 -16.51 -1.84 2.43
N PRO A 348 -17.68 -2.42 2.12
CA PRO A 348 -17.97 -3.78 2.52
C PRO A 348 -17.19 -4.78 1.68
N GLU A 349 -16.65 -5.83 2.34
CA GLU A 349 -15.95 -6.94 1.70
C GLU A 349 -16.23 -8.29 2.32
N ILE A 350 -15.98 -9.34 1.55
CA ILE A 350 -15.93 -10.72 2.00
C ILE A 350 -14.57 -11.28 1.61
N ARG A 351 -13.87 -11.85 2.59
CA ARG A 351 -12.61 -12.55 2.43
C ARG A 351 -12.78 -14.02 2.75
N ILE A 352 -12.15 -14.88 1.98
CA ILE A 352 -12.13 -16.33 2.16
C ILE A 352 -10.69 -16.78 2.17
N ASP A 353 -10.23 -17.34 3.30
CA ASP A 353 -8.88 -17.86 3.48
C ASP A 353 -8.88 -19.38 3.56
N TRP A 354 -7.87 -20.01 2.96
CA TRP A 354 -7.62 -21.46 3.05
C TRP A 354 -6.14 -21.78 2.83
N ASP A 355 -5.72 -22.93 3.30
CA ASP A 355 -4.38 -23.46 3.09
C ASP A 355 -4.43 -24.85 2.40
N ASP A 356 -3.25 -25.39 2.06
CA ASP A 356 -3.16 -26.71 1.40
C ASP A 356 -3.07 -27.89 2.38
N THR A 357 -3.00 -27.63 3.67
CA THR A 357 -2.90 -28.64 4.74
C THR A 357 -4.20 -28.84 5.49
N SER A 358 -4.97 -27.79 5.66
CA SER A 358 -6.27 -27.79 6.33
C SER A 358 -7.43 -28.04 5.35
N VAL A 359 -8.49 -28.67 5.84
CA VAL A 359 -9.77 -28.73 5.14
C VAL A 359 -10.64 -27.53 5.49
N ASP A 360 -10.24 -26.78 6.49
CA ASP A 360 -11.00 -25.65 7.02
C ASP A 360 -10.78 -24.41 6.14
N THR A 361 -11.84 -23.71 5.91
CA THR A 361 -11.88 -22.45 5.17
C THR A 361 -12.47 -21.41 6.09
N GLU A 362 -11.77 -20.32 6.29
CA GLU A 362 -12.29 -19.18 7.04
C GLU A 362 -12.98 -18.21 6.08
N THR A 363 -14.14 -17.71 6.47
CA THR A 363 -14.85 -16.66 5.73
C THR A 363 -15.04 -15.48 6.65
N ILE A 364 -14.53 -14.34 6.26
CA ILE A 364 -14.51 -13.12 7.05
C ILE A 364 -15.32 -12.05 6.31
N PHE A 365 -16.21 -11.39 7.05
CA PHE A 365 -16.87 -10.17 6.60
C PHE A 365 -16.17 -8.97 7.24
N GLY A 366 -15.85 -7.98 6.40
CA GLY A 366 -15.31 -6.69 6.81
C GLY A 366 -16.12 -5.54 6.23
N VAL A 367 -16.20 -4.44 6.94
CA VAL A 367 -16.72 -3.18 6.43
C VAL A 367 -16.04 -2.02 7.13
N ASP A 368 -15.62 -1.03 6.35
CA ASP A 368 -15.13 0.23 6.88
C ASP A 368 -15.74 1.44 6.17
N ALA A 369 -15.52 2.58 6.77
CA ALA A 369 -15.87 3.88 6.21
C ALA A 369 -14.68 4.83 6.37
N ILE A 370 -14.28 5.48 5.29
CA ILE A 370 -13.19 6.46 5.26
C ILE A 370 -13.78 7.82 4.89
N LEU A 371 -13.53 8.80 5.72
CA LEU A 371 -13.82 10.20 5.48
C LEU A 371 -12.51 10.96 5.31
N SER A 372 -12.23 11.45 4.10
CA SER A 372 -11.05 12.29 3.81
C SER A 372 -11.36 13.79 4.00
N TYR A 373 -10.35 14.60 4.36
CA TYR A 373 -10.47 16.04 4.64
C TYR A 373 -9.18 16.83 4.40
#